data_634375e9bb96e5a5ff4304fce1698bb1
#
_entry.id   634375e9bb96e5a5ff4304fce1698bb1
#
_cell.length_a   1.000
_cell.length_b   1.000
_cell.length_c   1.000
_cell.angle_alpha   90.00
_cell.angle_beta   90.00
_cell.angle_gamma   90.00
#
_symmetry.space_group_name_H-M   'P 1'
#
loop_
_entity.id
_entity.type
_entity.pdbx_description
1 polymer ?
#
loop_
_entity_poly.entity_id
_entity_poly.type
_entity_poly.pdbx_seq_one_letter_code
_entity_poly.pdbx_strand_id
1 'polypeptide(L)'
;MYTVTLAKFKGGVGATETTSQLAALYALAGWRVLVVDTDPQGGATKRILTGGSDNALTLADAVKAYVADRKNPAISLSQVICTAQVRGDLRKKEFSTVSVVPANRSLQDEESNIGNMPVGRTKVLRRMLATVANSYDICLIDTPPVFGYLSRNAVVAADGLLLPMLPEPPSFNALHELRNELAMMAEEDDVPAVIGTIATRFCGKSIRHEIGEMLLKVAAGENSVEALTLFDGSENEFNIASIAGLKADYLGSVANDNSQASLLNLRKAYKPVAKALAARIGLGVFFMEVSEVHNATVSN
;
A
#
# COMPACT_ATOMS: atom_id res chain seq x y z
N MET A 1 10.54 10.17 -6.46
CA MET A 1 9.68 9.08 -5.91
C MET A 1 8.51 9.71 -5.19
N TYR A 2 7.29 9.35 -5.54
CA TYR A 2 6.10 9.73 -4.77
C TYR A 2 5.77 8.60 -3.77
N THR A 3 5.53 8.95 -2.52
CA THR A 3 5.32 7.97 -1.44
C THR A 3 3.87 7.99 -0.99
N VAL A 4 3.20 6.84 -1.06
CA VAL A 4 1.80 6.65 -0.61
C VAL A 4 1.78 5.67 0.56
N THR A 5 1.22 6.11 1.68
CA THR A 5 0.99 5.22 2.82
C THR A 5 -0.45 4.73 2.83
N LEU A 6 -0.62 3.41 2.88
CA LEU A 6 -1.91 2.77 3.09
C LEU A 6 -2.18 2.73 4.60
N ALA A 7 -2.76 3.81 5.12
CA ALA A 7 -3.01 3.97 6.55
C ALA A 7 -4.29 3.23 6.95
N LYS A 8 -4.20 2.44 8.02
CA LYS A 8 -5.33 1.67 8.57
C LYS A 8 -5.34 1.73 10.08
N PHE A 9 -6.54 1.71 10.66
CA PHE A 9 -6.76 1.67 12.10
C PHE A 9 -7.45 0.39 12.56
N LYS A 10 -7.72 -0.51 11.59
CA LYS A 10 -8.37 -1.81 11.83
C LYS A 10 -7.73 -2.87 10.96
N GLY A 11 -7.57 -4.05 11.52
CA GLY A 11 -7.12 -5.22 10.78
C GLY A 11 -8.17 -5.72 9.78
N GLY A 12 -7.73 -6.36 8.72
CA GLY A 12 -8.60 -7.01 7.75
C GLY A 12 -9.29 -6.09 6.73
N VAL A 13 -8.97 -4.80 6.71
CA VAL A 13 -9.54 -3.82 5.76
C VAL A 13 -8.96 -3.93 4.33
N GLY A 14 -8.11 -4.90 4.04
CA GLY A 14 -7.57 -5.12 2.71
C GLY A 14 -6.38 -4.22 2.33
N ALA A 15 -5.75 -3.50 3.27
CA ALA A 15 -4.62 -2.63 2.98
C ALA A 15 -3.47 -3.38 2.30
N THR A 16 -2.98 -4.46 2.88
CA THR A 16 -1.91 -5.30 2.34
C THR A 16 -2.22 -5.85 0.95
N GLU A 17 -3.50 -6.25 0.71
CA GLU A 17 -3.97 -6.64 -0.61
C GLU A 17 -3.88 -5.49 -1.59
N THR A 18 -4.41 -4.33 -1.21
CA THR A 18 -4.39 -3.10 -2.02
C THR A 18 -2.95 -2.71 -2.36
N THR A 19 -2.05 -2.71 -1.38
CA THR A 19 -0.60 -2.45 -1.59
C THR A 19 -0.02 -3.38 -2.66
N SER A 20 -0.27 -4.67 -2.53
CA SER A 20 0.28 -5.68 -3.45
C SER A 20 -0.28 -5.55 -4.86
N GLN A 21 -1.58 -5.29 -5.01
CA GLN A 21 -2.22 -5.14 -6.32
C GLN A 21 -1.81 -3.84 -7.01
N LEU A 22 -1.73 -2.73 -6.29
CA LEU A 22 -1.23 -1.46 -6.83
C LEU A 22 0.23 -1.58 -7.26
N ALA A 23 1.09 -2.22 -6.44
CA ALA A 23 2.48 -2.46 -6.78
C ALA A 23 2.61 -3.26 -8.09
N ALA A 24 1.84 -4.34 -8.23
CA ALA A 24 1.84 -5.15 -9.44
C ALA A 24 1.37 -4.36 -10.67
N LEU A 25 0.30 -3.58 -10.55
CA LEU A 25 -0.25 -2.78 -11.66
C LEU A 25 0.71 -1.69 -12.12
N TYR A 26 1.35 -0.98 -11.19
CA TYR A 26 2.33 0.06 -11.55
C TYR A 26 3.60 -0.54 -12.14
N ALA A 27 4.07 -1.67 -11.63
CA ALA A 27 5.20 -2.38 -12.22
C ALA A 27 4.89 -2.87 -13.64
N LEU A 28 3.67 -3.40 -13.88
CA LEU A 28 3.20 -3.76 -15.23
C LEU A 28 3.05 -2.54 -16.16
N ALA A 29 2.84 -1.35 -15.63
CA ALA A 29 2.86 -0.10 -16.36
C ALA A 29 4.29 0.43 -16.63
N GLY A 30 5.32 -0.29 -16.19
CA GLY A 30 6.72 0.06 -16.42
C GLY A 30 7.34 0.95 -15.34
N TRP A 31 6.66 1.18 -14.22
CA TRP A 31 7.20 2.02 -13.14
C TRP A 31 8.14 1.23 -12.23
N ARG A 32 9.14 1.94 -11.70
CA ARG A 32 10.01 1.43 -10.66
C ARG A 32 9.29 1.56 -9.31
N VAL A 33 8.83 0.42 -8.78
CA VAL A 33 7.99 0.38 -7.59
C VAL A 33 8.79 -0.12 -6.39
N LEU A 34 8.72 0.63 -5.28
CA LEU A 34 9.18 0.19 -3.97
C LEU A 34 7.96 -0.08 -3.09
N VAL A 35 7.92 -1.24 -2.45
CA VAL A 35 6.99 -1.52 -1.36
C VAL A 35 7.77 -1.53 -0.06
N VAL A 36 7.24 -0.86 0.96
CA VAL A 36 7.79 -0.92 2.32
C VAL A 36 6.75 -1.56 3.22
N ASP A 37 7.09 -2.70 3.79
CA ASP A 37 6.25 -3.36 4.78
C ASP A 37 6.66 -2.88 6.18
N THR A 38 5.78 -2.15 6.85
CA THR A 38 6.00 -1.68 8.23
C THR A 38 5.20 -2.49 9.25
N ASP A 39 4.47 -3.54 8.81
CA ASP A 39 3.74 -4.43 9.70
C ASP A 39 4.67 -5.56 10.18
N PRO A 40 4.94 -5.72 11.50
CA PRO A 40 5.75 -6.82 12.03
C PRO A 40 5.25 -8.22 11.64
N GLN A 41 3.97 -8.34 11.22
CA GLN A 41 3.45 -9.61 10.71
C GLN A 41 3.95 -9.95 9.30
N GLY A 42 4.55 -9.00 8.58
CA GLY A 42 5.15 -9.21 7.27
C GLY A 42 4.12 -9.59 6.20
N GLY A 43 2.96 -8.96 6.21
CA GLY A 43 1.86 -9.30 5.30
C GLY A 43 2.19 -9.03 3.84
N ALA A 44 2.69 -7.83 3.54
CA ALA A 44 3.12 -7.46 2.20
C ALA A 44 4.39 -8.22 1.78
N THR A 45 5.31 -8.41 2.70
CA THR A 45 6.54 -9.20 2.51
C THR A 45 6.23 -10.59 1.99
N LYS A 46 5.37 -11.33 2.68
CA LYS A 46 4.98 -12.70 2.31
C LYS A 46 4.27 -12.80 0.98
N ARG A 47 3.56 -11.74 0.59
CA ARG A 47 2.87 -11.67 -0.71
C ARG A 47 3.80 -11.37 -1.87
N ILE A 48 4.85 -10.60 -1.64
CA ILE A 48 5.76 -10.11 -2.67
C ILE A 48 6.96 -11.06 -2.82
N LEU A 49 7.49 -11.56 -1.71
CA LEU A 49 8.62 -12.49 -1.71
C LEU A 49 8.13 -13.93 -1.56
N THR A 50 7.69 -14.53 -2.65
CA THR A 50 7.36 -15.95 -2.68
C THR A 50 8.65 -16.78 -2.78
N GLY A 51 9.09 -17.34 -1.68
CA GLY A 51 10.27 -18.20 -1.68
C GLY A 51 11.18 -18.04 -0.46
N GLY A 52 10.74 -17.28 0.52
CA GLY A 52 11.39 -17.15 1.82
C GLY A 52 12.61 -16.23 1.78
N SER A 53 12.57 -15.21 2.60
CA SER A 53 13.73 -14.39 2.94
C SER A 53 14.28 -14.78 4.32
N ASP A 54 14.24 -16.05 4.68
CA ASP A 54 14.53 -16.50 6.05
C ASP A 54 15.91 -16.04 6.57
N ASN A 55 16.80 -15.61 5.70
CA ASN A 55 18.11 -15.04 6.03
C ASN A 55 18.35 -13.63 5.45
N ALA A 56 17.35 -12.98 4.90
CA ALA A 56 17.52 -11.62 4.36
C ALA A 56 17.43 -10.58 5.48
N LEU A 57 18.24 -9.52 5.35
CA LEU A 57 18.09 -8.33 6.17
C LEU A 57 16.71 -7.71 5.94
N THR A 58 16.15 -7.11 6.98
CA THR A 58 14.78 -6.56 6.99
C THR A 58 14.78 -5.09 7.40
N LEU A 59 13.61 -4.47 7.35
CA LEU A 59 13.42 -3.11 7.85
C LEU A 59 13.88 -2.98 9.32
N ALA A 60 13.68 -4.03 10.14
CA ALA A 60 14.12 -4.04 11.52
C ALA A 60 15.64 -3.82 11.64
N ASP A 61 16.43 -4.52 10.81
CA ASP A 61 17.88 -4.41 10.81
C ASP A 61 18.35 -2.99 10.42
N ALA A 62 17.73 -2.41 9.40
CA ALA A 62 18.03 -1.05 8.96
C ALA A 62 17.60 0.00 10.00
N VAL A 63 16.44 -0.17 10.64
CA VAL A 63 15.98 0.72 11.73
C VAL A 63 16.91 0.64 12.92
N LYS A 64 17.27 -0.56 13.35
CA LYS A 64 18.22 -0.79 14.46
C LYS A 64 19.54 -0.09 14.21
N ALA A 65 20.11 -0.27 13.02
CA ALA A 65 21.35 0.38 12.64
C ALA A 65 21.23 1.92 12.61
N TYR A 66 20.10 2.43 12.09
CA TYR A 66 19.83 3.86 12.04
C TYR A 66 19.64 4.49 13.43
N VAL A 67 18.95 3.80 14.34
CA VAL A 67 18.76 4.26 15.73
C VAL A 67 20.11 4.31 16.47
N ALA A 68 20.98 3.33 16.23
CA ALA A 68 22.32 3.26 16.82
C ALA A 68 23.25 4.39 16.33
N ASP A 69 23.31 4.63 15.03
CA ASP A 69 24.06 5.75 14.43
C ASP A 69 23.31 6.34 13.22
N ARG A 70 22.72 7.51 13.40
CA ARG A 70 21.92 8.18 12.36
C ARG A 70 22.77 8.73 11.20
N LYS A 71 24.05 9.01 11.43
CA LYS A 71 24.95 9.58 10.42
C LYS A 71 25.57 8.51 9.54
N ASN A 72 25.96 7.39 10.17
CA ASN A 72 26.64 6.29 9.50
C ASN A 72 26.04 4.95 9.94
N PRO A 73 24.79 4.63 9.55
CA PRO A 73 24.17 3.37 9.94
C PRO A 73 24.94 2.20 9.34
N ALA A 74 25.23 1.20 10.16
CA ALA A 74 25.97 0.00 9.73
C ALA A 74 25.20 -0.79 8.63
N ILE A 75 23.88 -0.66 8.60
CA ILE A 75 23.01 -1.23 7.57
C ILE A 75 22.12 -0.11 7.03
N SER A 76 22.27 0.19 5.74
CA SER A 76 21.44 1.18 5.04
C SER A 76 20.17 0.56 4.51
N LEU A 77 19.16 1.39 4.20
CA LEU A 77 17.91 0.92 3.61
C LEU A 77 18.13 0.17 2.28
N SER A 78 19.08 0.61 1.46
CA SER A 78 19.39 -0.04 0.18
C SER A 78 19.88 -1.48 0.32
N GLN A 79 20.53 -1.82 1.43
CA GLN A 79 21.05 -3.18 1.67
C GLN A 79 19.96 -4.18 2.08
N VAL A 80 18.81 -3.69 2.55
CA VAL A 80 17.69 -4.56 2.94
C VAL A 80 16.64 -4.69 1.84
N ILE A 81 16.77 -3.96 0.72
CA ILE A 81 15.82 -4.03 -0.39
C ILE A 81 15.99 -5.37 -1.12
N CYS A 82 14.90 -6.11 -1.21
CA CYS A 82 14.78 -7.31 -2.02
C CYS A 82 14.02 -7.02 -3.31
N THR A 83 14.37 -7.70 -4.39
CA THR A 83 13.69 -7.54 -5.68
C THR A 83 12.81 -8.76 -5.95
N ALA A 84 11.56 -8.53 -6.25
CA ALA A 84 10.60 -9.55 -6.67
C ALA A 84 10.15 -9.28 -8.11
N GLN A 85 9.85 -10.35 -8.83
CA GLN A 85 9.38 -10.25 -10.20
C GLN A 85 7.86 -10.31 -10.25
N VAL A 86 7.26 -9.35 -10.93
CA VAL A 86 5.83 -9.36 -11.22
C VAL A 86 5.58 -10.17 -12.49
N ARG A 87 4.90 -11.30 -12.34
CA ARG A 87 4.47 -12.08 -13.50
C ARG A 87 3.30 -11.39 -14.18
N GLY A 88 3.53 -10.93 -15.39
CA GLY A 88 2.58 -10.05 -16.08
C GLY A 88 1.43 -10.74 -16.75
N ASP A 89 1.63 -11.95 -17.25
CA ASP A 89 0.58 -12.70 -17.90
C ASP A 89 0.74 -14.19 -17.57
N LEU A 90 -0.29 -14.92 -17.90
CA LEU A 90 -0.47 -16.36 -17.74
C LEU A 90 0.62 -17.19 -18.44
N ARG A 91 1.45 -16.59 -19.30
CA ARG A 91 2.50 -17.23 -20.08
C ARG A 91 3.90 -17.04 -19.53
N LYS A 92 4.03 -16.67 -18.24
CA LYS A 92 5.31 -16.56 -17.51
C LYS A 92 6.26 -15.46 -18.01
N LYS A 93 5.80 -14.45 -18.73
CA LYS A 93 6.64 -13.28 -19.06
C LYS A 93 6.73 -12.35 -17.86
N GLU A 94 7.95 -12.04 -17.47
CA GLU A 94 8.24 -10.99 -16.49
C GLU A 94 8.17 -9.65 -17.22
N PHE A 95 7.24 -8.79 -16.78
CA PHE A 95 7.12 -7.46 -17.39
C PHE A 95 7.94 -6.43 -16.64
N SER A 96 8.03 -6.59 -15.32
CA SER A 96 8.72 -5.65 -14.47
C SER A 96 9.03 -6.26 -13.11
N THR A 97 9.86 -5.57 -12.34
CA THR A 97 10.22 -5.95 -10.98
C THR A 97 9.58 -4.99 -9.98
N VAL A 98 9.18 -5.55 -8.83
CA VAL A 98 8.81 -4.80 -7.64
C VAL A 98 9.92 -4.99 -6.63
N SER A 99 10.42 -3.90 -6.08
CA SER A 99 11.34 -3.94 -4.95
C SER A 99 10.56 -3.86 -3.65
N VAL A 100 11.00 -4.60 -2.63
CA VAL A 100 10.37 -4.58 -1.32
C VAL A 100 11.40 -4.44 -0.21
N VAL A 101 11.09 -3.59 0.76
CA VAL A 101 11.75 -3.57 2.08
C VAL A 101 10.95 -4.50 2.97
N PRO A 102 11.47 -5.70 3.29
CA PRO A 102 10.71 -6.71 4.01
C PRO A 102 10.62 -6.40 5.50
N ALA A 103 9.53 -6.81 6.14
CA ALA A 103 9.34 -6.79 7.58
C ALA A 103 9.39 -8.19 8.19
N ASN A 104 9.73 -8.23 9.46
CA ASN A 104 9.62 -9.40 10.31
C ASN A 104 9.22 -8.99 11.74
N ARG A 105 9.03 -9.98 12.62
CA ARG A 105 8.60 -9.75 14.00
C ARG A 105 9.55 -8.90 14.83
N SER A 106 10.85 -8.90 14.51
CA SER A 106 11.84 -8.06 15.22
C SER A 106 11.59 -6.56 15.06
N LEU A 107 10.79 -6.17 14.04
CA LEU A 107 10.39 -4.77 13.86
C LEU A 107 9.56 -4.24 15.05
N GLN A 108 8.88 -5.12 15.81
CA GLN A 108 8.15 -4.73 17.02
C GLN A 108 9.10 -4.26 18.13
N ASP A 109 10.27 -4.87 18.26
CA ASP A 109 11.28 -4.44 19.24
C ASP A 109 11.86 -3.08 18.84
N GLU A 110 12.07 -2.88 17.52
CA GLU A 110 12.58 -1.61 16.99
C GLU A 110 11.55 -0.47 17.10
N GLU A 111 10.25 -0.76 17.13
CA GLU A 111 9.22 0.26 17.44
C GLU A 111 9.44 0.89 18.81
N SER A 112 9.78 0.09 19.81
CA SER A 112 10.12 0.58 21.16
C SER A 112 11.41 1.41 21.15
N ASN A 113 12.42 0.98 20.39
CA ASN A 113 13.67 1.73 20.24
C ASN A 113 13.46 3.09 19.56
N ILE A 114 12.61 3.15 18.54
CA ILE A 114 12.17 4.42 17.90
C ILE A 114 11.48 5.32 18.93
N GLY A 115 10.56 4.78 19.71
CA GLY A 115 9.80 5.52 20.72
C GLY A 115 10.69 6.17 21.80
N ASN A 116 11.80 5.53 22.13
CA ASN A 116 12.78 6.02 23.10
C ASN A 116 13.74 7.07 22.53
N MET A 117 13.70 7.37 21.23
CA MET A 117 14.54 8.40 20.65
C MET A 117 14.16 9.80 21.16
N PRO A 118 15.11 10.61 21.60
CA PRO A 118 14.82 11.95 22.16
C PRO A 118 14.24 12.92 21.13
N VAL A 119 14.62 12.78 19.85
CA VAL A 119 14.16 13.64 18.74
C VAL A 119 14.09 12.89 17.43
N GLY A 120 13.10 13.25 16.60
CA GLY A 120 12.96 12.73 15.23
C GLY A 120 12.46 11.29 15.15
N ARG A 121 11.80 10.81 16.23
CA ARG A 121 11.23 9.46 16.33
C ARG A 121 10.16 9.16 15.26
N THR A 122 9.48 10.17 14.74
CA THR A 122 8.49 10.03 13.68
C THR A 122 9.08 10.14 12.27
N LYS A 123 10.34 10.57 12.13
CA LYS A 123 10.99 10.90 10.86
C LYS A 123 12.05 9.89 10.41
N VAL A 124 12.14 8.73 11.09
CA VAL A 124 13.14 7.68 10.80
C VAL A 124 12.96 7.16 9.39
N LEU A 125 11.76 6.67 9.07
CA LEU A 125 11.47 6.08 7.77
C LEU A 125 11.59 7.09 6.62
N ARG A 126 11.11 8.33 6.80
CA ARG A 126 11.25 9.41 5.80
C ARG A 126 12.72 9.66 5.43
N ARG A 127 13.59 9.70 6.43
CA ARG A 127 15.03 9.92 6.21
C ARG A 127 15.72 8.75 5.52
N MET A 128 15.32 7.52 5.89
CA MET A 128 15.83 6.32 5.25
C MET A 128 15.37 6.24 3.79
N LEU A 129 14.11 6.52 3.49
CA LEU A 129 13.56 6.52 2.13
C LEU A 129 14.20 7.59 1.24
N ALA A 130 14.58 8.74 1.79
CA ALA A 130 15.26 9.78 1.03
C ALA A 130 16.57 9.28 0.39
N THR A 131 17.26 8.29 0.99
CA THR A 131 18.52 7.74 0.47
C THR A 131 18.34 6.89 -0.80
N VAL A 132 17.14 6.41 -1.07
CA VAL A 132 16.81 5.54 -2.22
C VAL A 132 15.80 6.17 -3.18
N ALA A 133 15.36 7.41 -2.92
CA ALA A 133 14.27 8.07 -3.62
C ALA A 133 14.49 8.21 -5.14
N ASN A 134 15.73 8.34 -5.60
CA ASN A 134 16.06 8.48 -7.03
C ASN A 134 15.94 7.17 -7.82
N SER A 135 15.87 6.04 -7.13
CA SER A 135 15.80 4.71 -7.75
C SER A 135 14.38 4.27 -8.09
N TYR A 136 13.36 4.94 -7.57
CA TYR A 136 11.96 4.55 -7.71
C TYR A 136 11.08 5.72 -8.16
N ASP A 137 9.97 5.39 -8.82
CA ASP A 137 8.97 6.37 -9.26
C ASP A 137 7.88 6.50 -8.19
N ILE A 138 7.48 5.37 -7.59
CA ILE A 138 6.48 5.31 -6.52
C ILE A 138 6.95 4.38 -5.38
N CYS A 139 6.61 4.78 -4.15
CA CYS A 139 6.74 3.96 -2.96
C CYS A 139 5.36 3.73 -2.35
N LEU A 140 5.03 2.49 -2.03
CA LEU A 140 3.80 2.09 -1.34
C LEU A 140 4.17 1.53 0.04
N ILE A 141 3.64 2.13 1.10
CA ILE A 141 3.92 1.70 2.48
C ILE A 141 2.69 0.99 3.05
N ASP A 142 2.83 -0.30 3.41
CA ASP A 142 1.82 -1.04 4.16
C ASP A 142 2.05 -0.88 5.67
N THR A 143 1.00 -0.52 6.42
CA THR A 143 1.09 -0.22 7.85
C THR A 143 0.51 -1.34 8.71
N PRO A 144 0.93 -1.47 9.99
CA PRO A 144 0.23 -2.33 10.94
C PRO A 144 -1.18 -1.79 11.28
N PRO A 145 -2.06 -2.63 11.87
CA PRO A 145 -3.41 -2.20 12.25
C PRO A 145 -3.46 -1.34 13.53
N VAL A 146 -2.33 -1.13 14.17
CA VAL A 146 -2.17 -0.34 15.40
C VAL A 146 -1.44 0.95 15.07
N PHE A 147 -1.93 2.07 15.59
CA PHE A 147 -1.35 3.39 15.32
C PHE A 147 -0.23 3.72 16.31
N GLY A 148 0.88 2.95 16.25
CA GLY A 148 2.11 3.17 17.01
C GLY A 148 3.16 3.96 16.23
N TYR A 149 4.41 3.90 16.68
CA TYR A 149 5.52 4.61 16.04
C TYR A 149 5.83 4.13 14.62
N LEU A 150 5.58 2.86 14.30
CA LEU A 150 5.71 2.33 12.93
C LEU A 150 4.71 3.01 11.99
N SER A 151 3.43 3.08 12.39
CA SER A 151 2.39 3.76 11.61
C SER A 151 2.66 5.27 11.50
N ARG A 152 3.08 5.93 12.58
CA ARG A 152 3.43 7.36 12.58
C ARG A 152 4.61 7.65 11.64
N ASN A 153 5.63 6.80 11.64
CA ASN A 153 6.74 6.89 10.68
C ASN A 153 6.28 6.72 9.23
N ALA A 154 5.38 5.77 8.98
CA ALA A 154 4.81 5.57 7.66
C ALA A 154 4.00 6.79 7.18
N VAL A 155 3.20 7.39 8.07
CA VAL A 155 2.43 8.62 7.78
C VAL A 155 3.37 9.78 7.46
N VAL A 156 4.35 10.06 8.30
CA VAL A 156 5.29 11.18 8.11
C VAL A 156 6.20 10.97 6.89
N ALA A 157 6.44 9.73 6.48
CA ALA A 157 7.23 9.43 5.30
C ALA A 157 6.47 9.60 3.98
N ALA A 158 5.14 9.69 4.02
CA ALA A 158 4.30 9.77 2.84
C ALA A 158 4.20 11.18 2.25
N ASP A 159 3.89 11.24 0.96
CA ASP A 159 3.42 12.44 0.25
C ASP A 159 1.88 12.48 0.18
N GLY A 160 1.22 11.33 0.41
CA GLY A 160 -0.22 11.21 0.48
C GLY A 160 -0.69 9.94 1.18
N LEU A 161 -1.86 10.00 1.81
CA LEU A 161 -2.47 8.88 2.53
C LEU A 161 -3.61 8.27 1.72
N LEU A 162 -3.60 6.95 1.58
CA LEU A 162 -4.68 6.16 1.01
C LEU A 162 -5.31 5.32 2.13
N LEU A 163 -6.64 5.39 2.28
CA LEU A 163 -7.35 4.77 3.40
C LEU A 163 -8.21 3.59 2.92
N PRO A 164 -7.72 2.34 3.00
CA PRO A 164 -8.56 1.18 2.77
C PRO A 164 -9.54 0.98 3.93
N MET A 165 -10.80 0.75 3.62
CA MET A 165 -11.85 0.51 4.61
C MET A 165 -12.83 -0.58 4.17
N LEU A 166 -13.45 -1.23 5.14
CA LEU A 166 -14.62 -2.07 4.88
C LEU A 166 -15.87 -1.19 4.89
N PRO A 167 -16.84 -1.46 4.01
CA PRO A 167 -18.10 -0.75 4.00
C PRO A 167 -19.03 -1.25 5.12
N GLU A 168 -18.67 -0.97 6.37
CA GLU A 168 -19.40 -1.40 7.57
C GLU A 168 -19.27 -0.36 8.69
N PRO A 169 -20.27 -0.19 9.60
CA PRO A 169 -20.23 0.82 10.64
C PRO A 169 -18.98 0.84 11.52
N PRO A 170 -18.39 -0.31 11.96
CA PRO A 170 -17.16 -0.27 12.75
C PRO A 170 -15.96 0.34 12.01
N SER A 171 -15.91 0.28 10.69
CA SER A 171 -14.83 0.87 9.90
C SER A 171 -14.91 2.39 9.85
N PHE A 172 -16.11 2.97 9.96
CA PHE A 172 -16.29 4.42 10.07
C PHE A 172 -15.77 4.94 11.40
N ASN A 173 -16.03 4.21 12.50
CA ASN A 173 -15.48 4.58 13.81
C ASN A 173 -13.95 4.55 13.78
N ALA A 174 -13.36 3.49 13.21
CA ALA A 174 -11.91 3.39 13.04
C ALA A 174 -11.34 4.52 12.16
N LEU A 175 -12.10 5.00 11.17
CA LEU A 175 -11.71 6.14 10.35
C LEU A 175 -11.73 7.45 11.14
N HIS A 176 -12.73 7.64 12.01
CA HIS A 176 -12.77 8.80 12.91
C HIS A 176 -11.60 8.79 13.92
N GLU A 177 -11.27 7.62 14.48
CA GLU A 177 -10.11 7.47 15.36
C GLU A 177 -8.81 7.80 14.62
N LEU A 178 -8.62 7.26 13.41
CA LEU A 178 -7.46 7.59 12.57
C LEU A 178 -7.35 9.10 12.31
N ARG A 179 -8.48 9.74 11.98
CA ARG A 179 -8.50 11.19 11.75
C ARG A 179 -8.07 11.99 12.98
N ASN A 180 -8.54 11.62 14.16
CA ASN A 180 -8.16 12.29 15.40
C ASN A 180 -6.66 12.12 15.67
N GLU A 181 -6.11 10.93 15.44
CA GLU A 181 -4.67 10.68 15.55
C GLU A 181 -3.87 11.50 14.55
N LEU A 182 -4.33 11.60 13.29
CA LEU A 182 -3.67 12.42 12.26
C LEU A 182 -3.72 13.91 12.63
N ALA A 183 -4.83 14.40 13.20
CA ALA A 183 -4.96 15.77 13.66
C ALA A 183 -4.00 16.07 14.82
N MET A 184 -3.89 15.18 15.80
CA MET A 184 -2.91 15.32 16.88
C MET A 184 -1.47 15.29 16.37
N MET A 185 -1.17 14.43 15.39
CA MET A 185 0.16 14.40 14.77
C MET A 185 0.49 15.69 14.02
N ALA A 186 -0.50 16.32 13.40
CA ALA A 186 -0.30 17.55 12.63
C ALA A 186 0.11 18.76 13.50
N GLU A 187 -0.02 18.67 14.82
CA GLU A 187 0.50 19.68 15.75
C GLU A 187 2.03 19.64 15.88
N GLU A 188 2.65 18.46 15.64
CA GLU A 188 4.08 18.25 15.84
C GLU A 188 4.84 17.91 14.54
N ASP A 189 4.15 17.38 13.53
CA ASP A 189 4.73 16.84 12.31
C ASP A 189 3.98 17.27 11.04
N ASP A 190 4.67 17.22 9.89
CA ASP A 190 4.06 17.39 8.58
C ASP A 190 3.24 16.14 8.22
N VAL A 191 1.95 16.16 8.45
CA VAL A 191 1.03 15.10 8.09
C VAL A 191 0.51 15.34 6.67
N PRO A 192 0.71 14.40 5.73
CA PRO A 192 0.24 14.58 4.36
C PRO A 192 -1.29 14.48 4.25
N ALA A 193 -1.82 15.04 3.16
CA ALA A 193 -3.25 14.97 2.88
C ALA A 193 -3.71 13.52 2.63
N VAL A 194 -4.96 13.24 2.99
CA VAL A 194 -5.66 12.03 2.54
C VAL A 194 -6.01 12.20 1.06
N ILE A 195 -5.39 11.40 0.20
CA ILE A 195 -5.59 11.47 -1.25
C ILE A 195 -6.69 10.55 -1.75
N GLY A 196 -7.23 9.69 -0.91
CA GLY A 196 -8.39 8.87 -1.26
C GLY A 196 -8.70 7.81 -0.21
N THR A 197 -9.92 7.27 -0.34
CA THR A 197 -10.41 6.14 0.45
C THR A 197 -10.86 5.03 -0.49
N ILE A 198 -10.54 3.78 -0.18
CA ILE A 198 -10.92 2.61 -0.97
C ILE A 198 -11.85 1.74 -0.14
N ALA A 199 -13.09 1.55 -0.60
CA ALA A 199 -13.97 0.53 -0.05
C ALA A 199 -13.56 -0.85 -0.57
N THR A 200 -13.12 -1.72 0.32
CA THR A 200 -12.71 -3.09 0.00
C THR A 200 -13.79 -4.11 0.40
N ARG A 201 -13.77 -5.30 -0.19
CA ARG A 201 -14.71 -6.40 0.11
C ARG A 201 -16.18 -6.04 -0.02
N PHE A 202 -16.53 -5.36 -1.08
CA PHE A 202 -17.90 -4.97 -1.35
C PHE A 202 -18.78 -6.19 -1.70
N CYS A 203 -19.79 -6.48 -0.90
CA CYS A 203 -20.73 -7.58 -1.12
C CYS A 203 -22.16 -7.06 -1.28
N GLY A 204 -22.71 -7.12 -2.48
CA GLY A 204 -24.14 -6.93 -2.74
C GLY A 204 -24.63 -5.51 -3.02
N LYS A 205 -25.80 -5.41 -3.67
CA LYS A 205 -26.39 -4.14 -4.10
C LYS A 205 -27.05 -3.32 -2.98
N SER A 206 -27.60 -3.97 -1.95
CA SER A 206 -28.31 -3.30 -0.85
C SER A 206 -27.37 -2.51 0.06
N ILE A 207 -26.20 -3.06 0.33
CA ILE A 207 -25.15 -2.40 1.15
C ILE A 207 -24.61 -1.16 0.44
N ARG A 208 -24.58 -1.14 -0.89
CA ARG A 208 -24.15 0.03 -1.68
C ARG A 208 -24.97 1.28 -1.41
N HIS A 209 -26.27 1.13 -1.25
CA HIS A 209 -27.17 2.28 -1.06
C HIS A 209 -26.96 2.91 0.32
N GLU A 210 -26.94 2.09 1.37
CA GLU A 210 -26.71 2.56 2.76
C GLU A 210 -25.34 3.21 2.94
N ILE A 211 -24.32 2.62 2.33
CA ILE A 211 -22.95 3.17 2.38
C ILE A 211 -22.82 4.40 1.50
N GLY A 212 -23.41 4.39 0.30
CA GLY A 212 -23.45 5.57 -0.56
C GLY A 212 -24.10 6.76 0.16
N GLU A 213 -25.23 6.56 0.85
CA GLU A 213 -25.87 7.60 1.67
C GLU A 213 -24.99 8.04 2.85
N MET A 214 -24.35 7.10 3.53
CA MET A 214 -23.48 7.39 4.66
C MET A 214 -22.21 8.14 4.22
N LEU A 215 -21.64 7.76 3.10
CA LEU A 215 -20.49 8.44 2.48
C LEU A 215 -20.87 9.83 1.95
N LEU A 216 -22.07 10.00 1.40
CA LEU A 216 -22.60 11.30 1.00
C LEU A 216 -22.84 12.20 2.21
N LYS A 217 -23.32 11.69 3.33
CA LYS A 217 -23.46 12.44 4.60
C LYS A 217 -22.09 12.87 5.15
N VAL A 218 -21.10 12.00 5.08
CA VAL A 218 -19.71 12.32 5.45
C VAL A 218 -19.13 13.37 4.50
N ALA A 219 -19.40 13.28 3.21
CA ALA A 219 -18.95 14.26 2.20
C ALA A 219 -19.72 15.59 2.26
N ALA A 220 -20.98 15.58 2.69
CA ALA A 220 -21.83 16.78 2.78
C ALA A 220 -21.53 17.69 3.98
N GLY A 221 -20.52 17.39 4.79
CA GLY A 221 -20.04 18.34 5.79
C GLY A 221 -20.80 18.36 7.12
N GLU A 222 -21.72 17.43 7.37
CA GLU A 222 -22.28 17.29 8.72
C GLU A 222 -21.22 16.92 9.76
N ASN A 223 -20.02 16.58 9.30
CA ASN A 223 -18.81 16.42 10.13
C ASN A 223 -17.54 16.75 9.34
N SER A 224 -17.44 17.92 8.73
CA SER A 224 -16.24 18.57 8.18
C SER A 224 -15.11 17.61 7.75
N VAL A 225 -15.35 16.74 6.78
CA VAL A 225 -14.32 15.90 6.17
C VAL A 225 -14.07 16.37 4.74
N GLU A 226 -13.57 17.59 4.58
CA GLU A 226 -13.11 18.12 3.29
C GLU A 226 -12.02 17.28 2.62
N ALA A 227 -11.40 16.37 3.37
CA ALA A 227 -10.28 15.54 2.89
C ALA A 227 -10.65 14.10 2.53
N LEU A 228 -11.85 13.62 2.81
CA LEU A 228 -12.32 12.33 2.33
C LEU A 228 -12.91 12.46 0.94
N THR A 229 -12.06 12.84 0.00
CA THR A 229 -12.40 12.61 -1.39
C THR A 229 -12.38 11.11 -1.60
N LEU A 230 -13.56 10.50 -1.50
CA LEU A 230 -13.79 9.23 -2.14
C LEU A 230 -13.29 9.38 -3.57
N PHE A 231 -12.61 8.38 -4.08
CA PHE A 231 -12.45 8.30 -5.51
C PHE A 231 -13.87 8.27 -6.07
N ASP A 232 -14.35 9.43 -6.50
CA ASP A 232 -15.66 9.59 -7.06
C ASP A 232 -15.70 8.83 -8.39
N GLY A 233 -16.18 7.62 -8.29
CA GLY A 233 -16.59 6.84 -9.41
C GLY A 233 -18.06 7.08 -9.69
N SER A 234 -18.43 8.30 -10.09
CA SER A 234 -19.81 8.60 -10.52
C SER A 234 -20.29 7.68 -11.66
N GLU A 235 -19.42 6.92 -12.28
CA GLU A 235 -19.77 5.91 -13.28
C GLU A 235 -19.07 4.56 -13.12
N ASN A 236 -18.03 4.41 -12.29
CA ASN A 236 -17.32 3.14 -12.12
C ASN A 236 -16.95 2.91 -10.67
N GLU A 237 -17.78 2.17 -10.07
CA GLU A 237 -17.72 1.57 -8.77
C GLU A 237 -16.33 0.99 -8.46
N PHE A 238 -15.59 1.59 -7.54
CA PHE A 238 -14.41 0.98 -6.92
C PHE A 238 -14.82 -0.16 -5.99
N ASN A 239 -15.64 -1.05 -6.52
CA ASN A 239 -16.08 -2.25 -5.84
C ASN A 239 -15.00 -3.31 -5.99
N ILE A 240 -14.09 -3.36 -5.06
CA ILE A 240 -13.21 -4.51 -4.95
C ILE A 240 -14.03 -5.62 -4.32
N ALA A 241 -14.69 -6.41 -5.19
CA ALA A 241 -15.47 -7.55 -4.78
C ALA A 241 -14.63 -8.47 -3.90
N SER A 242 -15.21 -8.95 -2.80
CA SER A 242 -14.64 -10.06 -2.06
C SER A 242 -14.67 -11.27 -2.97
N ILE A 243 -13.52 -11.67 -3.48
CA ILE A 243 -13.41 -12.93 -4.20
C ILE A 243 -13.22 -14.00 -3.14
N ALA A 244 -14.30 -14.69 -2.80
CA ALA A 244 -14.27 -15.80 -1.88
C ALA A 244 -13.29 -16.86 -2.36
N GLY A 245 -12.40 -17.32 -1.49
CA GLY A 245 -11.46 -18.40 -1.77
C GLY A 245 -10.10 -17.99 -2.33
N LEU A 246 -9.83 -16.72 -2.56
CA LEU A 246 -8.49 -16.24 -2.91
C LEU A 246 -7.55 -16.33 -1.71
N LYS A 247 -6.99 -17.51 -1.48
CA LYS A 247 -5.80 -17.69 -0.64
C LYS A 247 -4.60 -17.34 -1.49
N ALA A 248 -3.99 -16.27 -1.14
CA ALA A 248 -3.17 -15.53 -2.04
C ALA A 248 -1.69 -15.79 -1.86
N ASP A 249 -1.07 -16.25 -2.91
CA ASP A 249 0.34 -16.03 -3.22
C ASP A 249 0.41 -15.16 -4.49
N TYR A 250 0.42 -13.84 -4.37
CA TYR A 250 -0.06 -12.94 -5.41
C TYR A 250 0.93 -12.45 -6.43
N LEU A 251 2.18 -12.29 -6.09
CA LEU A 251 3.20 -11.86 -7.05
C LEU A 251 3.91 -13.03 -7.68
N GLY A 252 3.83 -14.22 -7.12
CA GLY A 252 4.68 -15.35 -7.52
C GLY A 252 4.01 -16.64 -7.90
N SER A 253 2.84 -17.00 -7.43
CA SER A 253 2.28 -18.32 -7.69
C SER A 253 1.23 -18.32 -8.78
N VAL A 254 1.59 -18.84 -9.90
CA VAL A 254 0.66 -19.29 -10.94
C VAL A 254 0.80 -20.81 -11.01
N ALA A 255 0.25 -21.49 -10.04
CA ALA A 255 0.35 -22.95 -10.01
C ALA A 255 -0.89 -23.66 -10.58
N ASN A 256 -2.06 -23.00 -10.66
CA ASN A 256 -3.31 -23.60 -11.15
C ASN A 256 -4.09 -22.66 -12.06
N ASP A 257 -4.68 -23.18 -13.13
CA ASP A 257 -5.49 -22.44 -14.10
C ASP A 257 -6.68 -21.68 -13.47
N ASN A 258 -7.31 -22.22 -12.44
CA ASN A 258 -8.40 -21.56 -11.71
C ASN A 258 -7.94 -20.36 -10.88
N SER A 259 -6.70 -20.33 -10.41
CA SER A 259 -6.13 -19.19 -9.69
C SER A 259 -5.83 -18.01 -10.61
N GLN A 260 -5.59 -18.28 -11.89
CA GLN A 260 -5.27 -17.28 -12.92
C GLN A 260 -6.47 -16.37 -13.24
N ALA A 261 -7.66 -16.96 -13.42
CA ALA A 261 -8.89 -16.20 -13.70
C ALA A 261 -9.24 -15.27 -12.52
N SER A 262 -9.07 -15.76 -11.30
CA SER A 262 -9.33 -14.99 -10.09
C SER A 262 -8.33 -13.85 -9.91
N LEU A 263 -7.06 -14.08 -10.19
CA LEU A 263 -6.01 -13.05 -10.16
C LEU A 263 -6.24 -11.97 -11.22
N LEU A 264 -6.63 -12.38 -12.43
CA LEU A 264 -6.97 -11.46 -13.50
C LEU A 264 -8.19 -10.59 -13.14
N ASN A 265 -9.22 -11.18 -12.54
CA ASN A 265 -10.40 -10.45 -12.10
C ASN A 265 -10.06 -9.46 -10.98
N LEU A 266 -9.20 -9.85 -10.05
CA LEU A 266 -8.72 -8.97 -8.99
C LEU A 266 -7.94 -7.79 -9.55
N ARG A 267 -7.00 -8.04 -10.48
CA ARG A 267 -6.26 -6.98 -11.16
C ARG A 267 -7.17 -6.04 -11.95
N LYS A 268 -8.20 -6.58 -12.63
CA LYS A 268 -9.22 -5.75 -13.31
C LYS A 268 -9.95 -4.85 -12.32
N ALA A 269 -10.30 -5.33 -11.14
CA ALA A 269 -10.98 -4.55 -10.10
C ALA A 269 -10.09 -3.42 -9.54
N TYR A 270 -8.78 -3.63 -9.42
CA TYR A 270 -7.86 -2.61 -8.94
C TYR A 270 -7.37 -1.63 -10.02
N LYS A 271 -7.53 -1.95 -11.31
CA LYS A 271 -7.06 -1.09 -12.42
C LYS A 271 -7.64 0.34 -12.38
N PRO A 272 -8.96 0.56 -12.12
CA PRO A 272 -9.50 1.90 -11.96
C PRO A 272 -8.89 2.65 -10.77
N VAL A 273 -8.69 1.97 -9.63
CA VAL A 273 -8.04 2.56 -8.45
C VAL A 273 -6.62 3.01 -8.78
N ALA A 274 -5.84 2.16 -9.45
CA ALA A 274 -4.48 2.50 -9.85
C ALA A 274 -4.44 3.70 -10.81
N LYS A 275 -5.37 3.77 -11.78
CA LYS A 275 -5.49 4.92 -12.70
C LYS A 275 -5.84 6.21 -11.96
N ALA A 276 -6.84 6.17 -11.07
CA ALA A 276 -7.29 7.33 -10.31
C ALA A 276 -6.20 7.84 -9.36
N LEU A 277 -5.50 6.94 -8.68
CA LEU A 277 -4.38 7.30 -7.80
C LEU A 277 -3.25 7.95 -8.61
N ALA A 278 -2.86 7.35 -9.75
CA ALA A 278 -1.81 7.89 -10.61
C ALA A 278 -2.16 9.29 -11.13
N ALA A 279 -3.39 9.50 -11.59
CA ALA A 279 -3.86 10.81 -12.04
C ALA A 279 -3.78 11.84 -10.90
N ARG A 280 -4.16 11.46 -9.68
CA ARG A 280 -4.18 12.34 -8.53
C ARG A 280 -2.78 12.76 -8.06
N ILE A 281 -1.79 11.89 -8.20
CA ILE A 281 -0.40 12.18 -7.85
C ILE A 281 0.41 12.78 -9.00
N GLY A 282 -0.26 13.15 -10.11
CA GLY A 282 0.36 13.80 -11.26
C GLY A 282 1.25 12.89 -12.11
N LEU A 283 1.11 11.58 -11.95
CA LEU A 283 1.85 10.60 -12.73
C LEU A 283 0.94 10.06 -13.85
N GLY A 284 1.28 10.35 -15.09
CA GLY A 284 0.59 9.79 -16.26
C GLY A 284 0.78 8.28 -16.34
N VAL A 285 -0.32 7.52 -16.37
CA VAL A 285 -0.26 6.05 -16.47
C VAL A 285 -0.88 5.61 -17.78
N PHE A 286 -0.07 5.02 -18.63
CA PHE A 286 -0.54 4.22 -19.76
C PHE A 286 -0.65 2.76 -19.31
N PHE A 287 -1.80 2.36 -18.82
CA PHE A 287 -2.10 0.94 -18.70
C PHE A 287 -2.46 0.43 -20.10
N MET A 288 -1.56 -0.34 -20.71
CA MET A 288 -1.90 -1.08 -21.95
C MET A 288 -3.13 -1.96 -21.66
N GLU A 289 -4.10 -1.93 -22.55
CA GLU A 289 -5.20 -2.88 -22.47
C GLU A 289 -4.65 -4.29 -22.69
N VAL A 290 -5.17 -5.25 -21.94
CA VAL A 290 -4.72 -6.66 -22.04
C VAL A 290 -4.93 -7.22 -23.46
N SER A 291 -5.84 -6.63 -24.24
CA SER A 291 -6.08 -6.91 -25.65
C SER A 291 -4.95 -6.41 -26.59
N GLU A 292 -4.26 -5.33 -26.25
CA GLU A 292 -3.18 -4.78 -27.09
C GLU A 292 -1.87 -5.56 -26.99
N VAL A 293 -1.63 -6.17 -25.81
CA VAL A 293 -0.48 -7.07 -25.60
C VAL A 293 -0.62 -8.34 -26.47
N HIS A 294 -1.85 -8.76 -26.75
CA HIS A 294 -2.11 -9.94 -27.58
C HIS A 294 -1.78 -9.70 -29.05
N ASN A 295 -1.99 -8.50 -29.55
CA ASN A 295 -1.76 -8.14 -30.96
C ASN A 295 -0.29 -7.78 -31.26
N ALA A 296 0.46 -7.25 -30.28
CA ALA A 296 1.87 -6.92 -30.47
C ALA A 296 2.81 -8.15 -30.51
N THR A 297 2.35 -9.30 -30.05
CA THR A 297 3.14 -10.56 -30.04
C THR A 297 2.84 -11.50 -31.22
N VAL A 298 1.87 -11.16 -32.09
CA VAL A 298 1.53 -11.94 -33.30
C VAL A 298 2.18 -11.38 -34.55
N SER A 299 2.79 -10.18 -34.46
CA SER A 299 3.40 -9.48 -35.62
C SER A 299 4.93 -9.46 -35.61
N ASN A 300 5.58 -10.41 -34.92
CA ASN A 300 7.03 -10.66 -35.06
C ASN A 300 7.34 -12.13 -35.09
#